data_d8686b72c29a39c0e3834e064ec555e7
#
_entry.id   d8686b72c29a39c0e3834e064ec555e7
#
_cell.length_a   1.000
_cell.length_b   1.000
_cell.length_c   1.000
_cell.angle_alpha   90.00
_cell.angle_beta   90.00
_cell.angle_gamma   90.00
#
_symmetry.space_group_name_H-M   'P 1'
#
loop_
_entity.id
_entity.type
_entity.pdbx_description
1 polymer ?
#
loop_
_entity_poly.entity_id
_entity_poly.type
_entity_poly.pdbx_seq_one_letter_code
_entity_poly.pdbx_strand_id
1 'polypeptide(L)'
;RCHAIELAKRGAKVVVNDLGGSVSGEGANSSASMAVVAEIEAMGGEAMAHGANVADLSQVEDMVAQTMARWGRIDILVNNAGILRDKSFSKGTVDDFRLVADVHLMGTVHCTKACWDIMKAQEYGRIVVTSSSSGLYGNFGQSNYGAAKMGVVGMMNTLAQEGAKYNVKINALAPTAGTRMTEGLIDDKAFALLTPDTVTPAVLFLVSDDAPTRAILAAGAGAFAVAKIVETEGMWLPEAEQTPEGIAANWSQISEGGERALQAGFEQ
;
A
#
# COMPACT_ATOMS: atom_id res chain seq x y z
N ARG A 1 -9.90 -9.71 4.41
CA ARG A 1 -10.29 -10.84 5.28
C ARG A 1 -9.06 -11.66 5.68
N CYS A 2 -8.33 -12.28 4.77
CA CYS A 2 -7.20 -13.19 5.07
C CYS A 2 -6.17 -12.58 6.02
N HIS A 3 -5.76 -11.34 5.80
CA HIS A 3 -4.83 -10.63 6.69
C HIS A 3 -5.37 -10.48 8.10
N ALA A 4 -6.64 -10.06 8.25
CA ALA A 4 -7.28 -9.87 9.55
C ALA A 4 -7.34 -11.16 10.34
N ILE A 5 -7.76 -12.25 9.71
CA ILE A 5 -7.87 -13.58 10.35
C ILE A 5 -6.49 -14.09 10.78
N GLU A 6 -5.47 -13.99 9.91
CA GLU A 6 -4.14 -14.49 10.22
C GLU A 6 -3.40 -13.65 11.28
N LEU A 7 -3.67 -12.34 11.36
CA LEU A 7 -3.22 -11.49 12.46
C LEU A 7 -3.90 -11.90 13.78
N ALA A 8 -5.23 -12.10 13.77
CA ALA A 8 -5.96 -12.53 14.95
C ALA A 8 -5.50 -13.90 15.47
N LYS A 9 -5.23 -14.87 14.60
CA LYS A 9 -4.65 -16.18 14.97
C LYS A 9 -3.31 -16.06 15.69
N ARG A 10 -2.59 -14.95 15.48
CA ARG A 10 -1.31 -14.64 16.15
C ARG A 10 -1.48 -13.75 17.37
N GLY A 11 -2.70 -13.57 17.85
CA GLY A 11 -3.03 -12.85 19.07
C GLY A 11 -3.23 -11.34 18.88
N ALA A 12 -3.26 -10.82 17.66
CA ALA A 12 -3.60 -9.43 17.44
C ALA A 12 -5.08 -9.17 17.72
N LYS A 13 -5.38 -8.03 18.33
CA LYS A 13 -6.74 -7.46 18.40
C LYS A 13 -6.97 -6.65 17.15
N VAL A 14 -8.03 -6.93 16.39
CA VAL A 14 -8.15 -6.46 15.01
C VAL A 14 -9.34 -5.53 14.84
N VAL A 15 -9.09 -4.32 14.32
CA VAL A 15 -10.16 -3.49 13.74
C VAL A 15 -10.29 -3.88 12.26
N VAL A 16 -11.47 -4.33 11.89
CA VAL A 16 -11.83 -4.63 10.50
C VAL A 16 -12.64 -3.47 9.95
N ASN A 17 -11.98 -2.59 9.21
CA ASN A 17 -12.65 -1.47 8.54
C ASN A 17 -12.99 -1.83 7.11
N ASP A 18 -14.27 -1.78 6.76
CA ASP A 18 -14.75 -1.94 5.39
C ASP A 18 -16.02 -1.10 5.21
N LEU A 19 -15.98 -0.17 4.25
CA LEU A 19 -17.16 0.64 3.90
C LEU A 19 -18.28 -0.24 3.32
N GLY A 20 -17.94 -1.42 2.77
CA GLY A 20 -18.89 -2.35 2.17
C GLY A 20 -19.41 -1.90 0.80
N GLY A 21 -18.66 -1.06 0.12
CA GLY A 21 -18.95 -0.63 -1.24
C GLY A 21 -18.66 -1.69 -2.30
N SER A 22 -19.12 -1.43 -3.52
CA SER A 22 -18.75 -2.19 -4.71
C SER A 22 -17.27 -1.99 -5.08
N VAL A 23 -16.76 -2.80 -6.03
CA VAL A 23 -15.40 -2.63 -6.58
C VAL A 23 -15.18 -1.23 -7.17
N SER A 24 -16.26 -0.60 -7.69
CA SER A 24 -16.22 0.77 -8.22
C SER A 24 -16.38 1.87 -7.18
N GLY A 25 -16.54 1.53 -5.88
CA GLY A 25 -16.66 2.49 -4.78
C GLY A 25 -18.07 3.00 -4.54
N GLU A 26 -19.11 2.27 -4.95
CA GLU A 26 -20.51 2.65 -4.75
C GLU A 26 -21.16 1.88 -3.61
N GLY A 27 -21.99 2.56 -2.82
CA GLY A 27 -22.72 1.97 -1.70
C GLY A 27 -21.90 1.86 -0.42
N ALA A 28 -22.60 1.48 0.65
CA ALA A 28 -22.01 1.19 1.97
C ALA A 28 -22.81 0.07 2.65
N ASN A 29 -22.09 -0.93 3.21
CA ASN A 29 -22.73 -2.03 3.95
C ASN A 29 -21.73 -2.68 4.92
N SER A 30 -21.96 -2.58 6.21
CA SER A 30 -21.09 -3.12 7.24
C SER A 30 -21.10 -4.67 7.36
N SER A 31 -21.91 -5.37 6.57
CA SER A 31 -22.04 -6.83 6.68
C SER A 31 -20.71 -7.58 6.44
N ALA A 32 -19.86 -7.08 5.54
CA ALA A 32 -18.58 -7.70 5.22
C ALA A 32 -17.60 -7.63 6.41
N SER A 33 -17.44 -6.46 7.03
CA SER A 33 -16.58 -6.30 8.22
C SER A 33 -17.10 -7.09 9.41
N MET A 34 -18.42 -7.08 9.64
CA MET A 34 -19.06 -7.83 10.72
C MET A 34 -18.88 -9.34 10.54
N ALA A 35 -18.98 -9.88 9.34
CA ALA A 35 -18.74 -11.30 9.07
C ALA A 35 -17.30 -11.72 9.42
N VAL A 36 -16.31 -10.89 9.10
CA VAL A 36 -14.91 -11.17 9.45
C VAL A 36 -14.69 -11.08 10.97
N VAL A 37 -15.32 -10.12 11.64
CA VAL A 37 -15.27 -10.03 13.11
C VAL A 37 -15.86 -11.28 13.74
N ALA A 38 -17.04 -11.76 13.30
CA ALA A 38 -17.66 -12.98 13.80
C ALA A 38 -16.76 -14.22 13.61
N GLU A 39 -16.03 -14.33 12.47
CA GLU A 39 -15.05 -15.40 12.26
C GLU A 39 -13.89 -15.32 13.26
N ILE A 40 -13.37 -14.12 13.53
CA ILE A 40 -12.28 -13.91 14.48
C ILE A 40 -12.74 -14.26 15.91
N GLU A 41 -13.92 -13.82 16.31
CA GLU A 41 -14.50 -14.12 17.63
C GLU A 41 -14.78 -15.61 17.81
N ALA A 42 -15.28 -16.29 16.76
CA ALA A 42 -15.50 -17.74 16.78
C ALA A 42 -14.21 -18.56 16.97
N MET A 43 -13.05 -17.98 16.63
CA MET A 43 -11.73 -18.58 16.88
C MET A 43 -11.15 -18.20 18.25
N GLY A 44 -11.87 -17.42 19.07
CA GLY A 44 -11.43 -16.93 20.37
C GLY A 44 -10.56 -15.68 20.32
N GLY A 45 -10.47 -15.00 19.16
CA GLY A 45 -9.79 -13.71 19.00
C GLY A 45 -10.65 -12.52 19.40
N GLU A 46 -10.05 -11.34 19.49
CA GLU A 46 -10.75 -10.06 19.70
C GLU A 46 -10.77 -9.24 18.42
N ALA A 47 -11.94 -8.75 18.02
CA ALA A 47 -12.06 -7.85 16.88
C ALA A 47 -13.13 -6.78 17.07
N MET A 48 -13.10 -5.77 16.22
CA MET A 48 -14.10 -4.71 16.14
C MET A 48 -14.33 -4.38 14.65
N ALA A 49 -15.61 -4.32 14.26
CA ALA A 49 -15.99 -3.85 12.94
C ALA A 49 -16.10 -2.32 12.92
N HIS A 50 -15.65 -1.70 11.84
CA HIS A 50 -15.86 -0.28 11.56
C HIS A 50 -16.22 -0.08 10.09
N GLY A 51 -16.94 0.99 9.77
CA GLY A 51 -17.40 1.31 8.42
C GLY A 51 -16.90 2.66 7.91
N ALA A 52 -15.72 3.12 8.36
CA ALA A 52 -15.19 4.41 7.94
C ALA A 52 -14.88 4.44 6.45
N ASN A 53 -15.36 5.48 5.77
CA ASN A 53 -14.81 5.89 4.48
C ASN A 53 -13.41 6.48 4.71
N VAL A 54 -12.38 5.80 4.22
CA VAL A 54 -10.98 6.25 4.39
C VAL A 54 -10.69 7.58 3.69
N ALA A 55 -11.50 7.97 2.70
CA ALA A 55 -11.41 9.29 2.07
C ALA A 55 -11.94 10.44 2.97
N ASP A 56 -12.60 10.11 4.08
CA ASP A 56 -13.12 11.08 5.06
C ASP A 56 -12.28 11.00 6.34
N LEU A 57 -11.47 12.03 6.57
CA LEU A 57 -10.56 12.09 7.74
C LEU A 57 -11.33 11.98 9.07
N SER A 58 -12.50 12.60 9.19
CA SER A 58 -13.26 12.60 10.44
C SER A 58 -13.74 11.20 10.83
N GLN A 59 -14.14 10.38 9.84
CA GLN A 59 -14.52 8.99 10.09
C GLN A 59 -13.31 8.12 10.44
N VAL A 60 -12.15 8.40 9.87
CA VAL A 60 -10.89 7.72 10.22
C VAL A 60 -10.45 8.08 11.64
N GLU A 61 -10.55 9.35 12.04
CA GLU A 61 -10.25 9.80 13.39
C GLU A 61 -11.18 9.16 14.43
N ASP A 62 -12.48 9.01 14.12
CA ASP A 62 -13.43 8.29 14.97
C ASP A 62 -13.04 6.81 15.13
N MET A 63 -12.68 6.12 14.05
CA MET A 63 -12.19 4.74 14.08
C MET A 63 -10.96 4.59 15.00
N VAL A 64 -10.01 5.50 14.87
CA VAL A 64 -8.79 5.51 15.70
C VAL A 64 -9.14 5.78 17.16
N ALA A 65 -10.01 6.75 17.44
CA ALA A 65 -10.47 7.06 18.81
C ALA A 65 -11.16 5.87 19.47
N GLN A 66 -12.05 5.17 18.76
CA GLN A 66 -12.71 3.96 19.25
C GLN A 66 -11.69 2.83 19.52
N THR A 67 -10.68 2.68 18.65
CA THR A 67 -9.60 1.70 18.84
C THR A 67 -8.80 1.99 20.10
N MET A 68 -8.41 3.24 20.29
CA MET A 68 -7.67 3.70 21.47
C MET A 68 -8.50 3.57 22.76
N ALA A 69 -9.79 3.91 22.71
CA ALA A 69 -10.69 3.74 23.86
C ALA A 69 -10.83 2.27 24.27
N ARG A 70 -10.81 1.34 23.31
CA ARG A 70 -11.00 -0.09 23.55
C ARG A 70 -9.73 -0.79 24.03
N TRP A 71 -8.57 -0.48 23.43
CA TRP A 71 -7.33 -1.23 23.65
C TRP A 71 -6.11 -0.38 24.08
N GLY A 72 -6.20 0.94 24.01
CA GLY A 72 -5.17 1.87 24.51
C GLY A 72 -3.91 1.96 23.66
N ARG A 73 -3.84 1.25 22.50
CA ARG A 73 -2.68 1.24 21.62
C ARG A 73 -3.02 0.86 20.18
N ILE A 74 -2.16 1.24 19.25
CA ILE A 74 -2.21 0.82 17.85
C ILE A 74 -0.78 0.48 17.42
N ASP A 75 -0.53 -0.80 17.14
CA ASP A 75 0.80 -1.31 16.79
C ASP A 75 0.99 -1.49 15.29
N ILE A 76 -0.11 -1.88 14.60
CA ILE A 76 -0.09 -2.26 13.19
C ILE A 76 -1.19 -1.49 12.45
N LEU A 77 -0.81 -0.94 11.29
CA LEU A 77 -1.74 -0.36 10.32
C LEU A 77 -1.53 -1.00 8.94
N VAL A 78 -2.58 -1.61 8.40
CA VAL A 78 -2.58 -2.13 7.03
C VAL A 78 -3.52 -1.30 6.17
N ASN A 79 -2.97 -0.44 5.33
CA ASN A 79 -3.70 0.37 4.37
C ASN A 79 -3.99 -0.45 3.12
N ASN A 80 -5.17 -1.10 3.08
CA ASN A 80 -5.57 -1.99 1.99
C ASN A 80 -6.83 -1.52 1.23
N ALA A 81 -7.59 -0.57 1.77
CA ALA A 81 -8.80 -0.06 1.12
C ALA A 81 -8.52 0.42 -0.31
N GLY A 82 -9.45 0.13 -1.22
CA GLY A 82 -9.25 0.50 -2.62
C GLY A 82 -10.46 0.22 -3.50
N ILE A 83 -10.51 0.91 -4.64
CA ILE A 83 -11.52 0.81 -5.68
C ILE A 83 -10.87 0.81 -7.06
N LEU A 84 -11.62 0.45 -8.11
CA LEU A 84 -11.17 0.53 -9.50
C LEU A 84 -12.13 1.38 -10.34
N ARG A 85 -11.56 2.26 -11.16
CA ARG A 85 -12.22 3.06 -12.18
C ARG A 85 -11.40 3.03 -13.47
N ASP A 86 -11.17 1.82 -13.98
CA ASP A 86 -10.25 1.54 -15.07
C ASP A 86 -10.83 1.99 -16.41
N LYS A 87 -10.13 2.91 -17.06
CA LYS A 87 -10.43 3.40 -18.42
C LYS A 87 -9.13 3.93 -19.04
N SER A 88 -8.98 3.80 -20.37
CA SER A 88 -7.89 4.50 -21.04
C SER A 88 -7.93 5.99 -20.72
N PHE A 89 -6.78 6.65 -20.64
CA PHE A 89 -6.66 8.05 -20.21
C PHE A 89 -7.60 9.00 -20.97
N SER A 90 -7.77 8.78 -22.28
CA SER A 90 -8.68 9.57 -23.13
C SER A 90 -10.17 9.36 -22.84
N LYS A 91 -10.54 8.24 -22.21
CA LYS A 91 -11.94 7.89 -21.90
C LYS A 91 -12.29 8.06 -20.42
N GLY A 92 -11.27 8.10 -19.55
CA GLY A 92 -11.43 8.36 -18.12
C GLY A 92 -11.82 9.80 -17.84
N THR A 93 -12.51 10.04 -16.74
CA THR A 93 -12.88 11.38 -16.27
C THR A 93 -11.90 11.83 -15.18
N VAL A 94 -11.77 13.16 -15.00
CA VAL A 94 -11.00 13.73 -13.89
C VAL A 94 -11.62 13.34 -12.54
N ASP A 95 -12.93 13.18 -12.48
CA ASP A 95 -13.63 12.79 -11.26
C ASP A 95 -13.36 11.33 -10.89
N ASP A 96 -13.32 10.40 -11.88
CA ASP A 96 -12.83 9.04 -11.63
C ASP A 96 -11.38 9.05 -11.12
N PHE A 97 -10.54 9.93 -11.68
CA PHE A 97 -9.14 10.07 -11.24
C PHE A 97 -9.05 10.57 -9.80
N ARG A 98 -9.81 11.61 -9.45
CA ARG A 98 -9.88 12.16 -8.09
C ARG A 98 -10.37 11.12 -7.09
N LEU A 99 -11.49 10.45 -7.40
CA LEU A 99 -12.07 9.43 -6.52
C LEU A 99 -11.06 8.29 -6.21
N VAL A 100 -10.35 7.82 -7.24
CA VAL A 100 -9.31 6.78 -7.05
C VAL A 100 -8.16 7.32 -6.20
N ALA A 101 -7.70 8.54 -6.44
CA ALA A 101 -6.66 9.18 -5.63
C ALA A 101 -7.12 9.41 -4.19
N ASP A 102 -8.36 9.84 -3.97
CA ASP A 102 -8.93 10.09 -2.65
C ASP A 102 -8.99 8.81 -1.81
N VAL A 103 -9.39 7.68 -2.41
CA VAL A 103 -9.46 6.41 -1.67
C VAL A 103 -8.07 5.82 -1.45
N HIS A 104 -7.26 5.68 -2.50
CA HIS A 104 -5.98 4.96 -2.41
C HIS A 104 -4.86 5.76 -1.79
N LEU A 105 -4.70 7.03 -2.20
CA LEU A 105 -3.61 7.88 -1.71
C LEU A 105 -4.05 8.65 -0.46
N MET A 106 -5.10 9.48 -0.56
CA MET A 106 -5.52 10.27 0.58
C MET A 106 -6.07 9.41 1.72
N GLY A 107 -6.78 8.31 1.43
CA GLY A 107 -7.21 7.36 2.45
C GLY A 107 -6.03 6.74 3.20
N THR A 108 -4.94 6.40 2.49
CA THR A 108 -3.68 5.95 3.12
C THR A 108 -3.05 7.07 3.97
N VAL A 109 -3.06 8.31 3.48
CA VAL A 109 -2.58 9.49 4.24
C VAL A 109 -3.40 9.69 5.51
N HIS A 110 -4.73 9.68 5.43
CA HIS A 110 -5.62 9.89 6.57
C HIS A 110 -5.39 8.84 7.65
N CYS A 111 -5.43 7.54 7.30
CA CYS A 111 -5.22 6.46 8.26
C CYS A 111 -3.82 6.51 8.88
N THR A 112 -2.80 6.76 8.07
CA THR A 112 -1.42 6.87 8.57
C THR A 112 -1.25 8.07 9.48
N LYS A 113 -1.79 9.23 9.11
CA LYS A 113 -1.72 10.46 9.92
C LYS A 113 -2.41 10.30 11.26
N ALA A 114 -3.59 9.69 11.30
CA ALA A 114 -4.35 9.45 12.52
C ALA A 114 -3.62 8.50 13.50
N CYS A 115 -2.83 7.54 12.98
CA CYS A 115 -2.06 6.59 13.81
C CYS A 115 -0.64 7.09 14.14
N TRP A 116 -0.09 8.03 13.36
CA TRP A 116 1.34 8.37 13.37
C TRP A 116 1.87 8.82 14.72
N ASP A 117 1.23 9.80 15.35
CA ASP A 117 1.69 10.34 16.62
C ASP A 117 1.45 9.37 17.80
N ILE A 118 0.44 8.50 17.68
CA ILE A 118 0.21 7.39 18.62
C ILE A 118 1.39 6.41 18.55
N MET A 119 1.75 5.94 17.35
CA MET A 119 2.87 5.01 17.15
C MET A 119 4.21 5.62 17.57
N LYS A 120 4.43 6.91 17.31
CA LYS A 120 5.62 7.62 17.79
C LYS A 120 5.71 7.67 19.32
N ALA A 121 4.60 7.97 19.98
CA ALA A 121 4.53 8.02 21.44
C ALA A 121 4.73 6.64 22.09
N GLN A 122 4.33 5.57 21.39
CA GLN A 122 4.55 4.18 21.79
C GLN A 122 6.00 3.71 21.54
N GLU A 123 6.79 4.45 20.75
CA GLU A 123 8.09 4.02 20.21
C GLU A 123 8.00 2.67 19.46
N TYR A 124 6.85 2.43 18.85
CA TYR A 124 6.55 1.23 18.06
C TYR A 124 5.44 1.48 17.06
N GLY A 125 5.66 1.09 15.82
CA GLY A 125 4.65 1.08 14.77
C GLY A 125 5.08 0.25 13.56
N ARG A 126 4.13 -0.46 12.97
CA ARG A 126 4.33 -1.25 11.74
C ARG A 126 3.23 -0.87 10.76
N ILE A 127 3.63 -0.23 9.66
CA ILE A 127 2.69 0.28 8.66
C ILE A 127 2.95 -0.43 7.33
N VAL A 128 1.90 -0.98 6.75
CA VAL A 128 1.91 -1.49 5.39
C VAL A 128 1.00 -0.63 4.52
N VAL A 129 1.55 -0.10 3.44
CA VAL A 129 0.80 0.54 2.37
C VAL A 129 0.67 -0.42 1.19
N THR A 130 -0.51 -0.51 0.58
CA THR A 130 -0.73 -1.40 -0.55
C THR A 130 -0.47 -0.66 -1.86
N SER A 131 0.65 -0.96 -2.49
CA SER A 131 0.99 -0.56 -3.85
C SER A 131 0.43 -1.58 -4.88
N SER A 132 1.02 -1.68 -6.04
CA SER A 132 0.62 -2.60 -7.11
C SER A 132 1.70 -2.67 -8.19
N SER A 133 1.75 -3.75 -8.95
CA SER A 133 2.51 -3.82 -10.21
C SER A 133 2.12 -2.68 -11.16
N SER A 134 0.83 -2.30 -11.18
CA SER A 134 0.36 -1.14 -11.97
C SER A 134 0.96 0.19 -11.50
N GLY A 135 1.21 0.35 -10.20
CA GLY A 135 1.91 1.52 -9.66
C GLY A 135 3.39 1.51 -10.01
N LEU A 136 4.04 0.33 -9.94
CA LEU A 136 5.48 0.20 -10.14
C LEU A 136 5.87 0.20 -11.63
N TYR A 137 5.07 -0.44 -12.49
CA TYR A 137 5.43 -0.71 -13.89
C TYR A 137 4.42 -0.18 -14.91
N GLY A 138 3.27 0.30 -14.44
CA GLY A 138 2.18 0.75 -15.29
C GLY A 138 1.33 -0.39 -15.87
N ASN A 139 0.05 -0.10 -16.10
CA ASN A 139 -0.88 -0.95 -16.84
C ASN A 139 -1.76 -0.06 -17.70
N PHE A 140 -2.07 -0.53 -18.92
CA PHE A 140 -2.99 0.18 -19.81
C PHE A 140 -4.37 0.35 -19.14
N GLY A 141 -4.89 1.56 -19.20
CA GLY A 141 -6.21 1.88 -18.64
C GLY A 141 -6.24 2.19 -17.13
N GLN A 142 -5.08 2.20 -16.45
CA GLN A 142 -4.97 2.40 -15.01
C GLN A 142 -4.13 3.62 -14.60
N SER A 143 -4.17 4.70 -15.35
CA SER A 143 -3.37 5.89 -15.05
C SER A 143 -3.71 6.53 -13.70
N ASN A 144 -4.99 6.55 -13.30
CA ASN A 144 -5.45 7.02 -11.99
C ASN A 144 -4.95 6.09 -10.86
N TYR A 145 -5.16 4.80 -11.02
CA TYR A 145 -4.77 3.77 -10.06
C TYR A 145 -3.25 3.67 -9.93
N GLY A 146 -2.52 3.62 -11.06
CA GLY A 146 -1.06 3.59 -11.08
C GLY A 146 -0.44 4.80 -10.39
N ALA A 147 -0.95 6.02 -10.67
CA ALA A 147 -0.49 7.23 -10.01
C ALA A 147 -0.69 7.18 -8.49
N ALA A 148 -1.87 6.77 -8.02
CA ALA A 148 -2.15 6.66 -6.59
C ALA A 148 -1.27 5.59 -5.92
N LYS A 149 -1.08 4.43 -6.57
CA LYS A 149 -0.29 3.31 -6.04
C LYS A 149 1.23 3.57 -6.05
N MET A 150 1.74 4.40 -6.95
CA MET A 150 3.12 4.90 -6.86
C MET A 150 3.24 6.05 -5.86
N GLY A 151 2.21 6.88 -5.70
CA GLY A 151 2.16 7.94 -4.70
C GLY A 151 2.35 7.42 -3.27
N VAL A 152 1.74 6.29 -2.90
CA VAL A 152 1.94 5.69 -1.57
C VAL A 152 3.36 5.15 -1.37
N VAL A 153 4.07 4.76 -2.43
CA VAL A 153 5.49 4.39 -2.36
C VAL A 153 6.36 5.62 -2.06
N GLY A 154 6.08 6.76 -2.72
CA GLY A 154 6.75 8.03 -2.42
C GLY A 154 6.54 8.46 -0.96
N MET A 155 5.32 8.35 -0.45
CA MET A 155 5.00 8.61 0.95
C MET A 155 5.77 7.66 1.88
N MET A 156 5.78 6.36 1.60
CA MET A 156 6.55 5.37 2.36
C MET A 156 8.03 5.73 2.44
N ASN A 157 8.64 6.10 1.33
CA ASN A 157 10.06 6.46 1.27
C ASN A 157 10.42 7.60 2.24
N THR A 158 9.56 8.59 2.36
CA THR A 158 9.75 9.74 3.26
C THR A 158 9.48 9.36 4.71
N LEU A 159 8.33 8.73 4.98
CA LEU A 159 7.94 8.38 6.34
C LEU A 159 8.84 7.31 6.98
N ALA A 160 9.48 6.45 6.18
CA ALA A 160 10.48 5.52 6.69
C ALA A 160 11.68 6.22 7.33
N GLN A 161 12.07 7.38 6.81
CA GLN A 161 13.13 8.22 7.40
C GLN A 161 12.63 8.93 8.66
N GLU A 162 11.43 9.51 8.62
CA GLU A 162 10.84 10.23 9.75
C GLU A 162 10.52 9.30 10.93
N GLY A 163 10.13 8.05 10.66
CA GLY A 163 9.77 7.03 11.64
C GLY A 163 10.95 6.35 12.32
N ALA A 164 12.14 6.38 11.70
CA ALA A 164 13.30 5.56 12.10
C ALA A 164 13.66 5.72 13.59
N LYS A 165 13.72 6.95 14.11
CA LYS A 165 14.08 7.22 15.51
C LYS A 165 13.00 6.83 16.53
N TYR A 166 11.80 6.51 16.07
CA TYR A 166 10.67 6.10 16.91
C TYR A 166 10.30 4.62 16.76
N ASN A 167 11.15 3.83 16.10
CA ASN A 167 10.87 2.44 15.78
C ASN A 167 9.53 2.26 15.01
N VAL A 168 9.15 3.25 14.20
CA VAL A 168 8.02 3.16 13.29
C VAL A 168 8.54 2.75 11.93
N LYS A 169 8.23 1.51 11.52
CA LYS A 169 8.62 0.94 10.23
C LYS A 169 7.46 1.02 9.25
N ILE A 170 7.72 1.41 8.02
CA ILE A 170 6.73 1.48 6.96
C ILE A 170 7.23 0.79 5.69
N ASN A 171 6.40 -0.07 5.12
CA ASN A 171 6.71 -0.87 3.95
C ASN A 171 5.56 -0.86 2.95
N ALA A 172 5.84 -1.12 1.69
CA ALA A 172 4.85 -1.30 0.64
C ALA A 172 4.68 -2.78 0.28
N LEU A 173 3.44 -3.21 0.16
CA LEU A 173 3.06 -4.49 -0.44
C LEU A 173 2.61 -4.23 -1.88
N ALA A 174 3.12 -4.98 -2.85
CA ALA A 174 2.64 -5.01 -4.22
C ALA A 174 2.03 -6.39 -4.50
N PRO A 175 0.75 -6.61 -4.16
CA PRO A 175 0.13 -7.91 -4.25
C PRO A 175 -0.34 -8.24 -5.67
N THR A 176 -0.29 -9.53 -6.02
CA THR A 176 -1.03 -10.11 -7.15
C THR A 176 -1.91 -11.22 -6.61
N ALA A 177 -3.23 -11.02 -6.61
CA ALA A 177 -4.19 -11.97 -6.09
C ALA A 177 -5.45 -12.04 -6.98
N GLY A 178 -6.01 -13.25 -7.10
CA GLY A 178 -7.31 -13.50 -7.70
C GLY A 178 -8.42 -13.02 -6.76
N THR A 179 -9.02 -11.90 -7.07
CA THR A 179 -10.09 -11.26 -6.29
C THR A 179 -11.17 -10.75 -7.23
N ARG A 180 -12.27 -10.23 -6.70
CA ARG A 180 -13.30 -9.54 -7.50
C ARG A 180 -12.73 -8.41 -8.38
N MET A 181 -11.57 -7.83 -7.99
CA MET A 181 -10.90 -6.77 -8.77
C MET A 181 -10.14 -7.31 -10.00
N THR A 182 -9.75 -8.57 -9.99
CA THR A 182 -8.93 -9.20 -11.03
C THR A 182 -9.69 -10.30 -11.80
N GLU A 183 -10.96 -10.52 -11.45
CA GLU A 183 -11.85 -11.47 -12.13
C GLU A 183 -12.01 -11.10 -13.60
N GLY A 184 -11.78 -12.07 -14.49
CA GLY A 184 -11.81 -11.85 -15.95
C GLY A 184 -10.58 -11.15 -16.55
N LEU A 185 -9.61 -10.72 -15.75
CA LEU A 185 -8.36 -10.12 -16.21
C LEU A 185 -7.20 -11.14 -16.28
N ILE A 186 -7.35 -12.27 -15.59
CA ILE A 186 -6.34 -13.32 -15.45
C ILE A 186 -6.97 -14.63 -15.92
N ASP A 187 -6.21 -15.48 -16.59
CA ASP A 187 -6.73 -16.80 -16.99
C ASP A 187 -7.09 -17.67 -15.77
N ASP A 188 -8.06 -18.57 -15.93
CA ASP A 188 -8.64 -19.35 -14.83
C ASP A 188 -7.61 -20.20 -14.07
N LYS A 189 -6.55 -20.68 -14.72
CA LYS A 189 -5.51 -21.49 -14.08
C LYS A 189 -4.62 -20.63 -13.20
N ALA A 190 -4.22 -19.46 -13.69
CA ALA A 190 -3.45 -18.50 -12.91
C ALA A 190 -4.31 -17.92 -11.77
N PHE A 191 -5.60 -17.63 -12.02
CA PHE A 191 -6.53 -17.15 -11.00
C PHE A 191 -6.66 -18.12 -9.83
N ALA A 192 -6.74 -19.42 -10.09
CA ALA A 192 -6.83 -20.47 -9.07
C ALA A 192 -5.57 -20.55 -8.18
N LEU A 193 -4.40 -20.18 -8.68
CA LEU A 193 -3.13 -20.17 -7.93
C LEU A 193 -2.95 -18.87 -7.12
N LEU A 194 -3.54 -17.78 -7.57
CA LEU A 194 -3.39 -16.45 -7.01
C LEU A 194 -4.38 -16.18 -5.86
N THR A 195 -4.59 -17.15 -4.98
CA THR A 195 -5.52 -16.94 -3.85
C THR A 195 -5.01 -15.83 -2.91
N PRO A 196 -5.89 -15.00 -2.30
CA PRO A 196 -5.50 -13.95 -1.37
C PRO A 196 -4.67 -14.45 -0.18
N ASP A 197 -4.84 -15.70 0.22
CA ASP A 197 -4.08 -16.33 1.30
C ASP A 197 -2.59 -16.42 0.98
N THR A 198 -2.21 -16.56 -0.29
CA THR A 198 -0.80 -16.63 -0.72
C THR A 198 -0.06 -15.29 -0.58
N VAL A 199 -0.78 -14.18 -0.42
CA VAL A 199 -0.23 -12.84 -0.18
C VAL A 199 -0.07 -12.55 1.31
N THR A 200 -0.90 -13.15 2.16
CA THR A 200 -0.95 -12.86 3.59
C THR A 200 0.37 -13.05 4.33
N PRO A 201 1.22 -14.07 4.04
CA PRO A 201 2.54 -14.20 4.66
C PRO A 201 3.43 -12.97 4.49
N ALA A 202 3.35 -12.29 3.34
CA ALA A 202 4.09 -11.04 3.12
C ALA A 202 3.63 -9.93 4.08
N VAL A 203 2.32 -9.76 4.28
CA VAL A 203 1.79 -8.77 5.24
C VAL A 203 2.26 -9.10 6.64
N LEU A 204 2.15 -10.35 7.08
CA LEU A 204 2.57 -10.79 8.41
C LEU A 204 4.06 -10.52 8.65
N PHE A 205 4.91 -10.78 7.66
CA PHE A 205 6.33 -10.46 7.72
C PHE A 205 6.56 -8.94 7.80
N LEU A 206 5.90 -8.15 6.95
CA LEU A 206 6.10 -6.70 6.92
C LEU A 206 5.59 -5.97 8.18
N VAL A 207 4.79 -6.63 9.02
CA VAL A 207 4.33 -6.09 10.31
C VAL A 207 4.97 -6.76 11.52
N SER A 208 5.91 -7.68 11.33
CA SER A 208 6.64 -8.34 12.41
C SER A 208 7.75 -7.46 12.98
N ASP A 209 8.38 -7.91 14.06
CA ASP A 209 9.56 -7.25 14.64
C ASP A 209 10.77 -7.30 13.70
N ASP A 210 10.88 -8.39 12.92
CA ASP A 210 11.95 -8.60 11.94
C ASP A 210 11.73 -7.85 10.62
N ALA A 211 10.59 -7.12 10.49
CA ALA A 211 10.28 -6.38 9.27
C ALA A 211 11.41 -5.39 8.92
N PRO A 212 11.79 -5.27 7.64
CA PRO A 212 12.59 -4.13 7.18
C PRO A 212 11.80 -2.83 7.32
N THR A 213 12.41 -1.73 6.94
CA THR A 213 11.66 -0.50 6.62
C THR A 213 11.98 -0.08 5.19
N ARG A 214 11.03 0.61 4.52
CA ARG A 214 11.18 1.11 3.15
C ARG A 214 11.32 0.00 2.09
N ALA A 215 10.86 -1.21 2.36
CA ALA A 215 10.85 -2.29 1.38
C ALA A 215 9.55 -2.26 0.54
N ILE A 216 9.67 -2.58 -0.75
CA ILE A 216 8.54 -2.85 -1.64
C ILE A 216 8.52 -4.36 -1.88
N LEU A 217 7.62 -5.08 -1.24
CA LEU A 217 7.51 -6.53 -1.34
C LEU A 217 6.39 -6.92 -2.30
N ALA A 218 6.74 -7.49 -3.43
CA ALA A 218 5.79 -8.14 -4.35
C ALA A 218 5.46 -9.54 -3.82
N ALA A 219 4.17 -9.92 -3.85
CA ALA A 219 3.69 -11.20 -3.36
C ALA A 219 2.50 -11.72 -4.18
N GLY A 220 2.52 -12.98 -4.57
CA GLY A 220 1.42 -13.65 -5.27
C GLY A 220 1.75 -15.10 -5.58
N ALA A 221 0.77 -15.99 -5.55
CA ALA A 221 0.91 -17.41 -5.81
C ALA A 221 2.08 -18.09 -5.07
N GLY A 222 2.42 -17.62 -3.85
CA GLY A 222 3.55 -18.14 -3.08
C GLY A 222 4.92 -17.65 -3.52
N ALA A 223 5.02 -16.77 -4.51
CA ALA A 223 6.25 -16.10 -4.92
C ALA A 223 6.39 -14.75 -4.23
N PHE A 224 7.61 -14.42 -3.82
CA PHE A 224 7.95 -13.16 -3.15
C PHE A 224 9.19 -12.55 -3.81
N ALA A 225 9.14 -11.25 -4.09
CA ALA A 225 10.27 -10.51 -4.65
C ALA A 225 10.30 -9.08 -4.11
N VAL A 226 11.50 -8.51 -3.97
CA VAL A 226 11.66 -7.10 -3.58
C VAL A 226 11.85 -6.26 -4.85
N ALA A 227 10.95 -5.30 -5.05
CA ALA A 227 11.13 -4.26 -6.06
C ALA A 227 12.04 -3.16 -5.51
N LYS A 228 12.92 -2.63 -6.35
CA LYS A 228 13.86 -1.56 -6.00
C LYS A 228 13.69 -0.39 -6.96
N ILE A 229 13.82 0.82 -6.44
CA ILE A 229 14.00 2.03 -7.23
C ILE A 229 15.51 2.29 -7.25
N VAL A 230 16.08 2.31 -8.44
CA VAL A 230 17.52 2.50 -8.65
C VAL A 230 17.72 3.64 -9.61
N GLU A 231 18.89 4.25 -9.56
CA GLU A 231 19.40 5.24 -10.51
C GLU A 231 20.67 4.70 -11.13
N THR A 232 20.92 4.96 -12.39
CA THR A 232 22.20 4.61 -13.02
C THR A 232 23.31 5.47 -12.42
N GLU A 233 24.57 5.04 -12.55
CA GLU A 233 25.71 5.87 -12.13
C GLU A 233 25.80 7.17 -12.93
N GLY A 234 25.24 7.17 -14.16
CA GLY A 234 25.22 8.33 -15.02
C GLY A 234 26.63 8.77 -15.46
N MET A 235 26.73 10.00 -15.94
CA MET A 235 27.99 10.62 -16.28
C MET A 235 27.93 12.13 -16.09
N TRP A 236 29.07 12.73 -15.82
CA TRP A 236 29.22 14.18 -15.85
C TRP A 236 29.57 14.65 -17.25
N LEU A 237 28.89 15.69 -17.76
CA LEU A 237 29.17 16.32 -19.03
C LEU A 237 29.89 17.65 -18.81
N PRO A 238 30.96 17.95 -19.59
CA PRO A 238 31.58 19.29 -19.60
C PRO A 238 30.55 20.37 -19.96
N GLU A 239 30.76 21.60 -19.50
CA GLU A 239 29.82 22.71 -19.69
C GLU A 239 29.39 22.90 -21.17
N ALA A 240 30.34 22.78 -22.11
CA ALA A 240 30.05 22.88 -23.52
C ALA A 240 29.16 21.76 -24.10
N GLU A 241 29.06 20.64 -23.39
CA GLU A 241 28.25 19.46 -23.77
C GLU A 241 26.96 19.33 -22.94
N GLN A 242 26.70 20.26 -22.01
CA GLN A 242 25.45 20.29 -21.21
C GLN A 242 24.31 20.85 -22.08
N THR A 243 24.02 20.16 -23.17
CA THR A 243 23.02 20.48 -24.17
C THR A 243 22.13 19.25 -24.43
N PRO A 244 20.91 19.41 -24.99
CA PRO A 244 20.09 18.26 -25.42
C PRO A 244 20.84 17.31 -26.37
N GLU A 245 21.68 17.85 -27.27
CA GLU A 245 22.50 17.09 -28.22
C GLU A 245 23.61 16.31 -27.48
N GLY A 246 24.23 16.92 -26.47
CA GLY A 246 25.23 16.28 -25.64
C GLY A 246 24.65 15.14 -24.83
N ILE A 247 23.45 15.30 -24.25
CA ILE A 247 22.72 14.22 -23.57
C ILE A 247 22.39 13.10 -24.57
N ALA A 248 21.88 13.44 -25.74
CA ALA A 248 21.53 12.46 -26.77
C ALA A 248 22.74 11.67 -27.26
N ALA A 249 23.89 12.35 -27.50
CA ALA A 249 25.12 11.70 -27.92
C ALA A 249 25.69 10.72 -26.89
N ASN A 250 25.45 10.97 -25.61
CA ASN A 250 25.94 10.15 -24.48
C ASN A 250 24.85 9.29 -23.83
N TRP A 251 23.66 9.15 -24.43
CA TRP A 251 22.52 8.49 -23.83
C TRP A 251 22.78 7.06 -23.37
N SER A 252 23.48 6.24 -24.18
CA SER A 252 23.82 4.86 -23.79
C SER A 252 24.64 4.82 -22.51
N GLN A 253 25.64 5.68 -22.38
CA GLN A 253 26.46 5.72 -21.17
C GLN A 253 25.68 6.23 -19.94
N ILE A 254 24.79 7.21 -20.15
CA ILE A 254 23.92 7.74 -19.09
C ILE A 254 22.93 6.67 -18.60
N SER A 255 22.36 5.88 -19.52
CA SER A 255 21.24 4.98 -19.23
C SER A 255 21.63 3.53 -18.91
N GLU A 256 22.83 3.08 -19.32
CA GLU A 256 23.28 1.69 -19.22
C GLU A 256 24.40 1.48 -18.19
N GLY A 257 24.74 2.51 -17.41
CA GLY A 257 25.74 2.44 -16.33
C GLY A 257 25.29 1.54 -15.16
N GLY A 258 26.18 1.30 -14.22
CA GLY A 258 25.88 0.56 -12.99
C GLY A 258 24.67 1.16 -12.26
N GLU A 259 23.96 0.32 -11.51
CA GLU A 259 22.77 0.71 -10.75
C GLU A 259 23.13 0.98 -9.29
N ARG A 260 22.65 2.09 -8.74
CA ARG A 260 22.76 2.43 -7.33
C ARG A 260 21.39 2.69 -6.70
N ALA A 261 21.18 2.20 -5.51
CA ALA A 261 19.99 2.48 -4.71
C ALA A 261 20.28 3.64 -3.76
N LEU A 262 19.62 4.78 -3.96
CA LEU A 262 19.75 5.96 -3.10
C LEU A 262 18.92 5.80 -1.82
N GLN A 263 19.48 6.17 -0.68
CA GLN A 263 18.80 6.09 0.62
C GLN A 263 17.99 7.36 0.92
N ALA A 264 18.40 8.50 0.38
CA ALA A 264 17.70 9.77 0.51
C ALA A 264 17.79 10.58 -0.79
N GLY A 265 16.81 11.46 -1.03
CA GLY A 265 16.77 12.29 -2.23
C GLY A 265 17.94 13.26 -2.37
N PHE A 266 18.64 13.58 -1.29
CA PHE A 266 19.83 14.45 -1.30
C PHE A 266 21.14 13.72 -1.67
N GLU A 267 21.08 12.41 -1.94
CA GLU A 267 22.24 11.62 -2.38
C GLU A 267 22.40 11.60 -3.90
N GLN A 268 21.47 12.21 -4.63
CA GLN A 268 21.46 12.30 -6.10
C GLN A 268 22.63 13.11 -6.66
#